data_48c9554c98b1aa38c9df40d20949a6cf
#
_entry.id   48c9554c98b1aa38c9df40d20949a6cf
#
_cell.length_a   1.000
_cell.length_b   1.000
_cell.length_c   1.000
_cell.angle_alpha   90.00
_cell.angle_beta   90.00
_cell.angle_gamma   90.00
#
_symmetry.space_group_name_H-M   'P 1'
#
loop_
_entity.id
_entity.type
_entity.pdbx_description
1 polymer ?
#
loop_
_entity_poly.entity_id
_entity_poly.type
_entity_poly.pdbx_seq_one_letter_code
_entity_poly.pdbx_strand_id
1 'polypeptide(L)'
;MNNYLPTDYQTFIHKSRYARWLDNLGRRETWPETVSRYMDNIVRPVAGNDTYINDIEQAILGLEVMPSMRSLMTAGPAASRDNISMYNCSYLAVDVPTAFDEAMHVLMCGTGVGFSVERQYVQKLPEVPELFDSETNIAVKDSKEGWSKALRQLIALLYSGEIPTWDTSRIRPAGARLKTFGGRASGPAPLIDLFTFVIRTFKDAQNRKLSSIECHDIMCKIGEVVVVGGVRRSAMISLSNLSDDKMRHAKSGAWWENNPHRALANNSVAYGEKPDSLSFMREWMALVESGSGERGIFNREAAKKQAAKNGRR
;
A
#
# COMPACT_ATOMS: atom_id res chain seq x y z
N MET A 1 -4.82 -26.38 -32.63
CA MET A 1 -4.84 -25.75 -31.31
C MET A 1 -5.43 -24.36 -31.47
N ASN A 2 -6.53 -24.06 -30.81
CA ASN A 2 -7.07 -22.69 -30.84
C ASN A 2 -6.06 -21.74 -30.25
N ASN A 3 -5.53 -20.83 -31.07
CA ASN A 3 -4.63 -19.80 -30.59
C ASN A 3 -5.48 -18.65 -30.04
N TYR A 4 -5.85 -18.74 -28.76
CA TYR A 4 -6.65 -17.73 -28.06
C TYR A 4 -5.93 -16.36 -27.94
N LEU A 5 -4.61 -16.34 -28.07
CA LEU A 5 -3.79 -15.12 -28.03
C LEU A 5 -3.28 -14.82 -29.43
N PRO A 6 -3.89 -13.88 -30.16
CA PRO A 6 -3.65 -13.69 -31.58
C PRO A 6 -2.26 -13.17 -31.95
N THR A 7 -1.51 -12.60 -31.00
CA THR A 7 -0.18 -12.05 -31.28
C THR A 7 0.90 -12.57 -30.32
N ASP A 8 2.15 -12.58 -30.77
CA ASP A 8 3.30 -12.94 -29.94
C ASP A 8 3.45 -12.01 -28.73
N TYR A 9 3.08 -10.73 -28.90
CA TYR A 9 3.11 -9.77 -27.80
C TYR A 9 2.11 -10.12 -26.70
N GLN A 10 0.89 -10.51 -27.06
CA GLN A 10 -0.12 -10.97 -26.09
C GLN A 10 0.34 -12.24 -25.37
N THR A 11 0.95 -13.17 -26.11
CA THR A 11 1.54 -14.38 -25.55
C THR A 11 2.66 -14.04 -24.56
N PHE A 12 3.54 -13.10 -24.91
CA PHE A 12 4.60 -12.63 -24.01
C PHE A 12 4.05 -11.97 -22.75
N ILE A 13 3.06 -11.08 -22.88
CA ILE A 13 2.41 -10.42 -21.73
C ILE A 13 1.72 -11.46 -20.85
N HIS A 14 0.97 -12.39 -21.41
CA HIS A 14 0.37 -13.47 -20.63
C HIS A 14 1.42 -14.25 -19.85
N LYS A 15 2.45 -14.74 -20.51
CA LYS A 15 3.51 -15.53 -19.87
C LYS A 15 4.28 -14.78 -18.81
N SER A 16 4.54 -13.49 -19.03
CA SER A 16 5.34 -12.68 -18.11
C SER A 16 4.54 -12.13 -16.91
N ARG A 17 3.22 -11.95 -17.05
CA ARG A 17 2.41 -11.23 -16.05
C ARG A 17 1.31 -12.06 -15.40
N TYR A 18 0.65 -12.96 -16.14
CA TYR A 18 -0.55 -13.67 -15.68
C TYR A 18 -0.29 -15.14 -15.36
N ALA A 19 0.50 -15.81 -16.20
CA ALA A 19 0.73 -17.24 -16.12
C ALA A 19 1.56 -17.64 -14.89
N ARG A 20 1.04 -18.59 -14.10
CA ARG A 20 1.77 -19.17 -13.00
C ARG A 20 2.74 -20.24 -13.47
N TRP A 21 3.78 -20.46 -12.69
CA TRP A 21 4.69 -21.56 -12.88
C TRP A 21 4.07 -22.85 -12.33
N LEU A 22 4.06 -23.88 -13.13
CA LEU A 22 3.56 -25.23 -12.78
C LEU A 22 4.77 -26.12 -12.52
N ASP A 23 5.08 -26.36 -11.25
CA ASP A 23 6.29 -27.12 -10.84
C ASP A 23 6.28 -28.55 -11.38
N ASN A 24 5.09 -29.18 -11.42
CA ASN A 24 4.91 -30.55 -11.93
C ASN A 24 5.11 -30.69 -13.44
N LEU A 25 4.98 -29.60 -14.20
CA LEU A 25 5.11 -29.59 -15.66
C LEU A 25 6.37 -28.86 -16.13
N GLY A 26 7.12 -28.23 -15.25
CA GLY A 26 8.34 -27.46 -15.57
C GLY A 26 8.08 -26.29 -16.53
N ARG A 27 6.86 -25.73 -16.57
CA ARG A 27 6.48 -24.63 -17.47
C ARG A 27 5.50 -23.66 -16.82
N ARG A 28 5.25 -22.55 -17.48
CA ARG A 28 4.16 -21.64 -17.13
C ARG A 28 2.85 -22.10 -17.73
N GLU A 29 1.75 -21.67 -17.10
CA GLU A 29 0.38 -21.88 -17.59
C GLU A 29 0.21 -21.42 -19.03
N THR A 30 -0.68 -22.10 -19.75
CA THR A 30 -1.30 -21.61 -20.99
C THR A 30 -2.42 -20.64 -20.66
N TRP A 31 -2.93 -19.92 -21.68
CA TRP A 31 -4.05 -19.01 -21.47
C TRP A 31 -5.31 -19.72 -20.96
N PRO A 32 -5.74 -20.85 -21.54
CA PRO A 32 -6.85 -21.61 -20.98
C PRO A 32 -6.65 -22.06 -19.53
N GLU A 33 -5.44 -22.49 -19.15
CA GLU A 33 -5.16 -22.87 -17.75
C GLU A 33 -5.23 -21.67 -16.80
N THR A 34 -4.80 -20.48 -17.23
CA THR A 34 -4.94 -19.24 -16.45
C THR A 34 -6.41 -18.87 -16.27
N VAL A 35 -7.22 -18.98 -17.34
CA VAL A 35 -8.66 -18.70 -17.29
C VAL A 35 -9.37 -19.72 -16.40
N SER A 36 -9.11 -21.02 -16.56
CA SER A 36 -9.69 -22.06 -15.69
C SER A 36 -9.37 -21.81 -14.21
N ARG A 37 -8.13 -21.49 -13.88
CA ARG A 37 -7.75 -21.14 -12.51
C ARG A 37 -8.53 -19.92 -11.98
N TYR A 38 -8.75 -18.91 -12.81
CA TYR A 38 -9.56 -17.75 -12.44
C TYR A 38 -11.03 -18.13 -12.22
N MET A 39 -11.60 -18.91 -13.13
CA MET A 39 -12.97 -19.39 -13.01
C MET A 39 -13.18 -20.21 -11.75
N ASP A 40 -12.29 -21.17 -11.47
CA ASP A 40 -12.41 -22.09 -10.34
C ASP A 40 -12.26 -21.40 -8.97
N ASN A 41 -11.39 -20.40 -8.89
CA ASN A 41 -11.07 -19.77 -7.59
C ASN A 41 -11.83 -18.46 -7.34
N ILE A 42 -12.38 -17.82 -8.36
CA ILE A 42 -13.02 -16.50 -8.22
C ILE A 42 -14.47 -16.52 -8.69
N VAL A 43 -14.74 -17.01 -9.92
CA VAL A 43 -16.08 -16.87 -10.50
C VAL A 43 -17.04 -17.92 -9.93
N ARG A 44 -16.70 -19.21 -10.05
CA ARG A 44 -17.58 -20.30 -9.60
C ARG A 44 -17.98 -20.24 -8.13
N PRO A 45 -17.06 -19.91 -7.18
CA PRO A 45 -17.43 -19.75 -5.77
C PRO A 45 -18.45 -18.63 -5.50
N VAL A 46 -18.50 -17.61 -6.34
CA VAL A 46 -19.41 -16.47 -6.19
C VAL A 46 -20.70 -16.67 -6.97
N ALA A 47 -20.61 -17.18 -8.21
CA ALA A 47 -21.74 -17.36 -9.10
C ALA A 47 -22.60 -18.64 -8.77
N GLY A 48 -22.02 -19.57 -8.01
CA GLY A 48 -22.72 -20.81 -7.66
C GLY A 48 -23.07 -21.64 -8.91
N ASN A 49 -24.36 -21.91 -9.11
CA ASN A 49 -24.90 -22.69 -10.25
C ASN A 49 -25.50 -21.82 -11.36
N ASP A 50 -25.00 -20.58 -11.51
CA ASP A 50 -25.50 -19.67 -12.54
C ASP A 50 -25.26 -20.24 -13.95
N THR A 51 -26.25 -20.15 -14.80
CA THR A 51 -26.22 -20.65 -16.20
C THR A 51 -25.21 -19.87 -17.07
N TYR A 52 -24.84 -18.64 -16.69
CA TYR A 52 -23.90 -17.78 -17.43
C TYR A 52 -22.43 -18.09 -17.19
N ILE A 53 -22.08 -19.04 -16.31
CA ILE A 53 -20.67 -19.33 -15.98
C ILE A 53 -19.87 -19.72 -17.24
N ASN A 54 -20.44 -20.56 -18.10
CA ASN A 54 -19.77 -20.98 -19.33
C ASN A 54 -19.64 -19.83 -20.33
N ASP A 55 -20.62 -18.94 -20.42
CA ASP A 55 -20.56 -17.77 -21.30
C ASP A 55 -19.47 -16.79 -20.83
N ILE A 56 -19.33 -16.58 -19.50
CA ILE A 56 -18.27 -15.80 -18.92
C ILE A 56 -16.91 -16.42 -19.24
N GLU A 57 -16.76 -17.73 -19.11
CA GLU A 57 -15.50 -18.43 -19.42
C GLU A 57 -15.14 -18.27 -20.90
N GLN A 58 -16.08 -18.44 -21.81
CA GLN A 58 -15.85 -18.28 -23.24
C GLN A 58 -15.51 -16.83 -23.62
N ALA A 59 -16.22 -15.87 -23.05
CA ALA A 59 -15.94 -14.45 -23.28
C ALA A 59 -14.51 -14.05 -22.81
N ILE A 60 -14.06 -14.60 -21.67
CA ILE A 60 -12.67 -14.37 -21.20
C ILE A 60 -11.68 -15.09 -22.10
N LEU A 61 -11.92 -16.34 -22.48
CA LEU A 61 -11.06 -17.11 -23.39
C LEU A 61 -10.91 -16.41 -24.74
N GLY A 62 -12.01 -15.90 -25.28
CA GLY A 62 -12.06 -15.17 -26.56
C GLY A 62 -11.53 -13.73 -26.50
N LEU A 63 -11.13 -13.22 -25.32
CA LEU A 63 -10.70 -11.84 -25.08
C LEU A 63 -11.79 -10.78 -25.32
N GLU A 64 -13.07 -11.17 -25.31
CA GLU A 64 -14.20 -10.25 -25.39
C GLU A 64 -14.35 -9.45 -24.10
N VAL A 65 -14.04 -10.09 -22.97
CA VAL A 65 -14.01 -9.50 -21.63
C VAL A 65 -12.68 -9.82 -20.97
N MET A 66 -12.06 -8.81 -20.36
CA MET A 66 -10.82 -8.98 -19.64
C MET A 66 -11.01 -8.68 -18.14
N PRO A 67 -10.92 -9.70 -17.27
CA PRO A 67 -10.92 -9.47 -15.82
C PRO A 67 -9.74 -8.61 -15.38
N SER A 68 -9.82 -8.07 -14.15
CA SER A 68 -8.71 -7.36 -13.55
C SER A 68 -7.41 -8.18 -13.64
N MET A 69 -6.34 -7.56 -14.10
CA MET A 69 -5.00 -8.18 -14.13
C MET A 69 -4.63 -8.76 -12.75
N ARG A 70 -4.95 -8.04 -11.70
CA ARG A 70 -4.69 -8.48 -10.32
C ARG A 70 -5.44 -9.76 -9.99
N SER A 71 -6.73 -9.81 -10.30
CA SER A 71 -7.54 -11.00 -10.03
C SER A 71 -7.04 -12.21 -10.83
N LEU A 72 -6.74 -12.06 -12.12
CA LEU A 72 -6.13 -13.12 -12.93
C LEU A 72 -4.79 -13.59 -12.37
N MET A 73 -3.94 -12.65 -11.95
CA MET A 73 -2.60 -12.97 -11.43
C MET A 73 -2.65 -13.65 -10.07
N THR A 74 -3.58 -13.25 -9.19
CA THR A 74 -3.62 -13.68 -7.78
C THR A 74 -4.61 -14.79 -7.50
N ALA A 75 -5.55 -15.11 -8.43
CA ALA A 75 -6.49 -16.22 -8.30
C ALA A 75 -5.78 -17.50 -7.84
N GLY A 76 -6.38 -18.23 -6.91
CA GLY A 76 -5.81 -19.40 -6.24
C GLY A 76 -5.24 -19.06 -4.86
N PRO A 77 -4.15 -19.71 -4.40
CA PRO A 77 -3.70 -19.66 -3.02
C PRO A 77 -3.45 -18.27 -2.44
N ALA A 78 -3.06 -17.29 -3.28
CA ALA A 78 -2.84 -15.91 -2.83
C ALA A 78 -4.16 -15.23 -2.47
N ALA A 79 -5.14 -15.27 -3.37
CA ALA A 79 -6.47 -14.67 -3.15
C ALA A 79 -7.26 -15.41 -2.06
N SER A 80 -7.11 -16.73 -1.95
CA SER A 80 -7.76 -17.53 -0.91
C SER A 80 -7.22 -17.24 0.49
N ARG A 81 -5.93 -16.89 0.59
CA ARG A 81 -5.31 -16.48 1.88
C ARG A 81 -5.73 -15.08 2.29
N ASP A 82 -5.76 -14.16 1.34
CA ASP A 82 -6.03 -12.75 1.58
C ASP A 82 -6.49 -12.08 0.27
N ASN A 83 -7.78 -11.78 0.20
CA ASN A 83 -8.39 -11.19 -0.99
C ASN A 83 -7.94 -9.75 -1.26
N ILE A 84 -7.30 -9.05 -0.32
CA ILE A 84 -6.71 -7.72 -0.52
C ILE A 84 -5.74 -7.75 -1.71
N SER A 85 -5.04 -8.88 -1.93
CA SER A 85 -4.13 -9.05 -3.06
C SER A 85 -4.78 -8.89 -4.44
N MET A 86 -6.11 -8.99 -4.53
CA MET A 86 -6.87 -8.82 -5.78
C MET A 86 -7.15 -7.35 -6.12
N TYR A 87 -6.99 -6.43 -5.17
CA TYR A 87 -7.24 -5.00 -5.36
C TYR A 87 -5.96 -4.26 -5.78
N ASN A 88 -6.10 -3.30 -6.68
CA ASN A 88 -4.98 -2.45 -7.10
C ASN A 88 -4.73 -1.30 -6.13
N CYS A 89 -5.80 -0.72 -5.60
CA CYS A 89 -5.75 0.49 -4.79
C CYS A 89 -6.68 0.36 -3.58
N SER A 90 -6.30 1.06 -2.53
CA SER A 90 -7.06 1.21 -1.28
C SER A 90 -6.91 2.64 -0.77
N TYR A 91 -7.70 2.98 0.23
CA TYR A 91 -7.60 4.25 0.93
C TYR A 91 -7.85 4.04 2.42
N LEU A 92 -7.13 4.79 3.24
CA LEU A 92 -7.37 4.91 4.68
C LEU A 92 -7.10 6.33 5.18
N ALA A 93 -7.74 6.71 6.28
CA ALA A 93 -7.41 7.91 7.03
C ALA A 93 -6.47 7.55 8.19
N VAL A 94 -5.51 8.43 8.50
CA VAL A 94 -4.65 8.27 9.68
C VAL A 94 -5.37 8.91 10.87
N ASP A 95 -6.39 8.20 11.39
CA ASP A 95 -7.25 8.69 12.46
C ASP A 95 -7.31 7.75 13.68
N VAL A 96 -6.69 6.59 13.57
CA VAL A 96 -6.50 5.62 14.65
C VAL A 96 -5.10 5.05 14.58
N PRO A 97 -4.51 4.62 15.71
CA PRO A 97 -3.15 4.04 15.72
C PRO A 97 -2.95 2.84 14.81
N THR A 98 -4.00 2.03 14.58
CA THR A 98 -3.95 0.86 13.69
C THR A 98 -3.82 1.22 12.21
N ALA A 99 -4.05 2.46 11.80
CA ALA A 99 -3.92 2.89 10.42
C ALA A 99 -2.50 2.61 9.84
N PHE A 100 -1.48 2.69 10.67
CA PHE A 100 -0.09 2.47 10.24
C PHE A 100 0.19 1.00 9.89
N ASP A 101 -0.21 0.07 10.74
CA ASP A 101 0.02 -1.35 10.49
C ASP A 101 -0.94 -1.93 9.44
N GLU A 102 -2.16 -1.39 9.33
CA GLU A 102 -3.09 -1.68 8.25
C GLU A 102 -2.51 -1.26 6.89
N ALA A 103 -1.94 -0.05 6.79
CA ALA A 103 -1.24 0.40 5.60
C ALA A 103 -0.08 -0.54 5.23
N MET A 104 0.73 -0.94 6.20
CA MET A 104 1.82 -1.89 6.00
C MET A 104 1.30 -3.22 5.44
N HIS A 105 0.25 -3.79 6.05
CA HIS A 105 -0.35 -5.04 5.61
C HIS A 105 -0.87 -4.97 4.17
N VAL A 106 -1.62 -3.92 3.86
CA VAL A 106 -2.19 -3.69 2.53
C VAL A 106 -1.10 -3.53 1.47
N LEU A 107 -0.08 -2.73 1.76
CA LEU A 107 1.09 -2.56 0.87
C LEU A 107 1.83 -3.89 0.67
N MET A 108 2.00 -4.70 1.71
CA MET A 108 2.63 -6.04 1.61
C MET A 108 1.77 -7.04 0.83
N CYS A 109 0.46 -6.82 0.69
CA CYS A 109 -0.39 -7.54 -0.27
C CYS A 109 -0.20 -7.05 -1.71
N GLY A 110 0.61 -6.01 -1.92
CA GLY A 110 0.91 -5.42 -3.23
C GLY A 110 -0.15 -4.45 -3.72
N THR A 111 -1.06 -3.99 -2.86
CA THR A 111 -2.09 -3.00 -3.15
C THR A 111 -1.56 -1.61 -2.84
N GLY A 112 -1.77 -0.64 -3.71
CA GLY A 112 -1.42 0.76 -3.47
C GLY A 112 -2.30 1.38 -2.39
N VAL A 113 -1.75 2.29 -1.59
CA VAL A 113 -2.46 2.93 -0.49
C VAL A 113 -2.51 4.45 -0.69
N GLY A 114 -3.72 4.99 -0.87
CA GLY A 114 -3.98 6.41 -0.63
C GLY A 114 -4.22 6.62 0.86
N PHE A 115 -3.57 7.61 1.46
CA PHE A 115 -3.80 7.91 2.87
C PHE A 115 -4.00 9.41 3.11
N SER A 116 -4.78 9.72 4.14
CA SER A 116 -5.00 11.12 4.52
C SER A 116 -4.35 11.43 5.86
N VAL A 117 -3.55 12.49 5.87
CA VAL A 117 -3.01 13.12 7.08
C VAL A 117 -3.65 14.48 7.34
N GLU A 118 -4.88 14.67 6.83
CA GLU A 118 -5.64 15.89 7.07
C GLU A 118 -5.95 16.07 8.56
N ARG A 119 -5.96 17.32 9.01
CA ARG A 119 -6.13 17.68 10.43
C ARG A 119 -7.33 17.00 11.09
N GLN A 120 -8.48 16.93 10.41
CA GLN A 120 -9.69 16.30 10.93
C GLN A 120 -9.55 14.79 11.22
N TYR A 121 -8.53 14.15 10.69
CA TYR A 121 -8.19 12.76 10.97
C TYR A 121 -7.08 12.67 12.02
N VAL A 122 -5.93 13.26 11.77
CA VAL A 122 -4.75 13.17 12.65
C VAL A 122 -5.06 13.64 14.08
N GLN A 123 -5.91 14.66 14.23
CA GLN A 123 -6.33 15.14 15.56
C GLN A 123 -7.10 14.12 16.41
N LYS A 124 -7.58 13.01 15.81
CA LYS A 124 -8.24 11.92 16.55
C LYS A 124 -7.26 10.96 17.19
N LEU A 125 -6.00 10.96 16.74
CA LEU A 125 -4.96 10.16 17.35
C LEU A 125 -4.78 10.56 18.83
N PRO A 126 -4.41 9.61 19.72
CA PRO A 126 -4.06 9.93 21.08
C PRO A 126 -2.86 10.87 21.17
N GLU A 127 -2.70 11.52 22.31
CA GLU A 127 -1.46 12.20 22.66
C GLU A 127 -0.38 11.16 22.94
N VAL A 128 0.85 11.45 22.54
CA VAL A 128 2.00 10.63 22.87
C VAL A 128 2.40 10.94 24.32
N PRO A 129 2.35 9.95 25.23
CA PRO A 129 2.73 10.18 26.61
C PRO A 129 4.25 10.32 26.76
N GLU A 130 4.71 10.58 27.95
CA GLU A 130 6.13 10.42 28.29
C GLU A 130 6.56 8.96 28.10
N LEU A 131 7.74 8.74 27.51
CA LEU A 131 8.20 7.42 27.08
C LEU A 131 9.36 6.94 27.94
N PHE A 132 9.23 5.69 28.42
CA PHE A 132 10.24 5.02 29.23
C PHE A 132 10.64 3.69 28.62
N ASP A 133 11.91 3.32 28.74
CA ASP A 133 12.39 2.00 28.31
C ASP A 133 11.68 0.91 29.13
N SER A 134 11.23 -0.15 28.47
CA SER A 134 10.52 -1.28 29.09
C SER A 134 11.22 -2.61 28.78
N GLU A 135 10.97 -3.62 29.61
CA GLU A 135 11.45 -5.00 29.40
C GLU A 135 10.59 -5.75 28.36
N THR A 136 9.53 -5.14 27.87
CA THR A 136 8.64 -5.75 26.87
C THR A 136 9.41 -6.06 25.60
N ASN A 137 9.30 -7.31 25.11
CA ASN A 137 9.98 -7.74 23.89
C ASN A 137 8.98 -8.16 22.81
N ILE A 138 9.12 -7.59 21.63
CA ILE A 138 8.30 -7.90 20.45
C ILE A 138 8.96 -9.01 19.63
N ALA A 139 8.44 -10.24 19.71
CA ALA A 139 8.90 -11.37 18.90
C ALA A 139 8.31 -11.32 17.48
N VAL A 140 9.13 -10.99 16.48
CA VAL A 140 8.68 -10.81 15.10
C VAL A 140 8.63 -12.14 14.36
N LYS A 141 7.47 -12.47 13.75
CA LYS A 141 7.32 -13.64 12.88
C LYS A 141 7.69 -13.31 11.43
N ASP A 142 8.28 -14.29 10.73
CA ASP A 142 8.71 -14.16 9.32
C ASP A 142 7.53 -14.30 8.35
N SER A 143 6.62 -13.35 8.40
CA SER A 143 5.48 -13.23 7.47
C SER A 143 4.99 -11.78 7.40
N LYS A 144 4.22 -11.44 6.34
CA LYS A 144 3.61 -10.11 6.20
C LYS A 144 2.71 -9.76 7.40
N GLU A 145 1.93 -10.73 7.85
CA GLU A 145 1.06 -10.60 9.02
C GLU A 145 1.89 -10.42 10.31
N GLY A 146 3.04 -11.11 10.40
CA GLY A 146 3.96 -11.00 11.52
C GLY A 146 4.59 -9.62 11.63
N TRP A 147 5.02 -9.06 10.51
CA TRP A 147 5.60 -7.71 10.46
C TRP A 147 4.57 -6.63 10.78
N SER A 148 3.36 -6.71 10.20
CA SER A 148 2.28 -5.76 10.51
C SER A 148 1.87 -5.82 11.98
N LYS A 149 1.73 -7.03 12.54
CA LYS A 149 1.43 -7.21 13.97
C LYS A 149 2.54 -6.66 14.88
N ALA A 150 3.80 -6.83 14.50
CA ALA A 150 4.91 -6.27 15.27
C ALA A 150 4.89 -4.73 15.26
N LEU A 151 4.60 -4.10 14.12
CA LEU A 151 4.41 -2.65 14.05
C LEU A 151 3.20 -2.19 14.89
N ARG A 152 2.08 -2.92 14.85
CA ARG A 152 0.91 -2.65 15.71
C ARG A 152 1.28 -2.68 17.19
N GLN A 153 2.02 -3.70 17.61
CA GLN A 153 2.47 -3.84 19.00
C GLN A 153 3.40 -2.68 19.40
N LEU A 154 4.36 -2.32 18.53
CA LEU A 154 5.25 -1.19 18.78
C LEU A 154 4.46 0.09 19.00
N ILE A 155 3.55 0.44 18.08
CA ILE A 155 2.77 1.69 18.16
C ILE A 155 1.84 1.69 19.39
N ALA A 156 1.23 0.55 19.72
CA ALA A 156 0.39 0.44 20.90
C ALA A 156 1.19 0.65 22.20
N LEU A 157 2.39 0.08 22.30
CA LEU A 157 3.27 0.25 23.45
C LEU A 157 3.76 1.69 23.57
N LEU A 158 4.13 2.32 22.46
CA LEU A 158 4.52 3.75 22.47
C LEU A 158 3.38 4.66 22.93
N TYR A 159 2.14 4.41 22.54
CA TYR A 159 0.98 5.13 23.08
C TYR A 159 0.64 4.78 24.53
N SER A 160 1.20 3.70 25.05
CA SER A 160 1.10 3.34 26.49
C SER A 160 2.29 3.87 27.32
N GLY A 161 3.23 4.58 26.70
CA GLY A 161 4.41 5.12 27.39
C GLY A 161 5.62 4.19 27.43
N GLU A 162 5.57 3.07 26.71
CA GLU A 162 6.61 2.04 26.75
C GLU A 162 7.46 2.02 25.47
N ILE A 163 8.79 1.98 25.62
CA ILE A 163 9.73 1.72 24.53
C ILE A 163 10.17 0.25 24.64
N PRO A 164 9.66 -0.65 23.79
CA PRO A 164 9.99 -2.06 23.82
C PRO A 164 11.34 -2.37 23.16
N THR A 165 11.85 -3.55 23.46
CA THR A 165 12.86 -4.22 22.64
C THR A 165 12.19 -5.14 21.62
N TRP A 166 12.96 -5.74 20.67
CA TRP A 166 12.43 -6.66 19.68
C TRP A 166 13.40 -7.79 19.36
N ASP A 167 12.83 -8.94 19.02
CA ASP A 167 13.55 -10.12 18.54
C ASP A 167 13.18 -10.41 17.08
N THR A 168 14.17 -10.30 16.20
CA THR A 168 14.06 -10.57 14.76
C THR A 168 14.77 -11.85 14.34
N SER A 169 15.22 -12.68 15.27
CA SER A 169 16.00 -13.90 15.01
C SER A 169 15.26 -14.90 14.11
N ARG A 170 13.94 -14.88 14.11
CA ARG A 170 13.08 -15.74 13.30
C ARG A 170 12.89 -15.26 11.87
N ILE A 171 13.33 -14.04 11.53
CA ILE A 171 13.20 -13.51 10.18
C ILE A 171 14.28 -14.12 9.28
N ARG A 172 13.87 -14.60 8.11
CA ARG A 172 14.80 -15.14 7.12
C ARG A 172 15.89 -14.12 6.75
N PRO A 173 17.11 -14.59 6.46
CA PRO A 173 18.21 -13.69 6.08
C PRO A 173 17.97 -13.02 4.73
N ALA A 174 18.67 -11.91 4.51
CA ALA A 174 18.70 -11.23 3.22
C ALA A 174 19.14 -12.19 2.10
N GLY A 175 18.52 -12.05 0.92
CA GLY A 175 18.81 -12.90 -0.24
C GLY A 175 18.02 -14.21 -0.31
N ALA A 176 17.33 -14.64 0.74
CA ALA A 176 16.48 -15.84 0.72
C ALA A 176 15.34 -15.70 -0.29
N ARG A 177 14.99 -16.80 -1.00
CA ARG A 177 13.96 -16.79 -2.04
C ARG A 177 12.55 -16.58 -1.45
N LEU A 178 11.78 -15.67 -2.04
CA LEU A 178 10.36 -15.46 -1.71
C LEU A 178 9.49 -16.43 -2.52
N LYS A 179 8.67 -17.24 -1.83
CA LYS A 179 7.88 -18.32 -2.47
C LYS A 179 6.64 -17.82 -3.19
N THR A 180 5.99 -16.76 -2.71
CA THR A 180 4.64 -16.36 -3.18
C THR A 180 4.67 -15.41 -4.37
N PHE A 181 5.48 -14.35 -4.32
CA PHE A 181 5.56 -13.34 -5.38
C PHE A 181 6.84 -13.39 -6.19
N GLY A 182 7.77 -14.28 -5.82
CA GLY A 182 9.12 -14.30 -6.37
C GLY A 182 9.97 -13.16 -5.81
N GLY A 183 11.26 -13.13 -6.16
CA GLY A 183 12.20 -12.16 -5.62
C GLY A 183 12.99 -12.70 -4.42
N ARG A 184 13.74 -11.81 -3.76
CA ARG A 184 14.59 -12.14 -2.62
C ARG A 184 14.19 -11.33 -1.39
N ALA A 185 14.33 -11.92 -0.21
CA ALA A 185 14.06 -11.28 1.08
C ALA A 185 15.10 -10.20 1.37
N SER A 186 14.68 -9.14 2.07
CA SER A 186 15.55 -8.07 2.56
C SER A 186 16.30 -8.41 3.86
N GLY A 187 15.87 -9.46 4.56
CA GLY A 187 16.26 -9.69 5.93
C GLY A 187 15.56 -8.72 6.92
N PRO A 188 15.96 -8.70 8.20
CA PRO A 188 15.30 -7.90 9.23
C PRO A 188 15.66 -6.40 9.22
N ALA A 189 16.77 -6.01 8.62
CA ALA A 189 17.31 -4.65 8.72
C ALA A 189 16.30 -3.53 8.38
N PRO A 190 15.47 -3.61 7.31
CA PRO A 190 14.51 -2.56 7.01
C PRO A 190 13.42 -2.40 8.08
N LEU A 191 13.00 -3.50 8.72
CA LEU A 191 12.02 -3.45 9.79
C LEU A 191 12.60 -2.82 11.07
N ILE A 192 13.85 -3.16 11.40
CA ILE A 192 14.58 -2.56 12.53
C ILE A 192 14.71 -1.05 12.32
N ASP A 193 15.06 -0.62 11.12
CA ASP A 193 15.17 0.79 10.76
C ASP A 193 13.81 1.52 10.87
N LEU A 194 12.71 0.89 10.43
CA LEU A 194 11.36 1.42 10.65
C LEU A 194 11.06 1.58 12.14
N PHE A 195 11.34 0.57 12.97
CA PHE A 195 11.07 0.64 14.42
C PHE A 195 11.86 1.76 15.08
N THR A 196 13.13 1.88 14.75
CA THR A 196 13.99 2.96 15.24
C THR A 196 13.46 4.33 14.82
N PHE A 197 13.03 4.47 13.56
CA PHE A 197 12.44 5.70 13.04
C PHE A 197 11.14 6.07 13.77
N VAL A 198 10.24 5.11 13.97
CA VAL A 198 8.96 5.34 14.68
C VAL A 198 9.22 5.76 16.12
N ILE A 199 10.10 5.05 16.86
CA ILE A 199 10.44 5.40 18.25
C ILE A 199 11.00 6.83 18.33
N ARG A 200 11.92 7.20 17.43
CA ARG A 200 12.46 8.57 17.39
C ARG A 200 11.35 9.60 17.17
N THR A 201 10.47 9.37 16.19
CA THR A 201 9.34 10.26 15.90
C THR A 201 8.41 10.42 17.10
N PHE A 202 8.14 9.35 17.83
CA PHE A 202 7.33 9.39 19.04
C PHE A 202 8.05 10.11 20.19
N LYS A 203 9.35 9.90 20.37
CA LYS A 203 10.16 10.66 21.36
C LYS A 203 10.10 12.17 21.11
N ASP A 204 10.17 12.58 19.84
CA ASP A 204 10.07 14.00 19.47
C ASP A 204 8.65 14.58 19.65
N ALA A 205 7.63 13.70 19.75
CA ALA A 205 6.23 14.07 19.89
C ALA A 205 5.68 13.92 21.32
N GLN A 206 6.51 13.65 22.33
CA GLN A 206 6.06 13.50 23.73
C GLN A 206 5.24 14.69 24.20
N ASN A 207 4.18 14.41 24.96
CA ASN A 207 3.22 15.37 25.52
C ASN A 207 2.46 16.19 24.47
N ARG A 208 2.35 15.67 23.24
CA ARG A 208 1.49 16.21 22.17
C ARG A 208 1.04 15.11 21.21
N LYS A 209 0.13 15.45 20.34
CA LYS A 209 -0.25 14.56 19.23
C LYS A 209 0.79 14.60 18.12
N LEU A 210 0.87 13.50 17.38
CA LEU A 210 1.61 13.48 16.12
C LEU A 210 1.03 14.51 15.15
N SER A 211 1.89 15.24 14.48
CA SER A 211 1.53 16.19 13.43
C SER A 211 1.28 15.48 12.09
N SER A 212 0.67 16.17 11.12
CA SER A 212 0.44 15.66 9.77
C SER A 212 1.72 15.18 9.09
N ILE A 213 2.79 15.94 9.20
CA ILE A 213 4.08 15.59 8.58
C ILE A 213 4.74 14.38 9.26
N GLU A 214 4.63 14.23 10.58
CA GLU A 214 5.14 13.05 11.29
C GLU A 214 4.36 11.79 10.91
N CYS A 215 3.04 11.88 10.83
CA CYS A 215 2.21 10.79 10.32
C CYS A 215 2.56 10.43 8.87
N HIS A 216 2.75 11.44 8.02
CA HIS A 216 3.17 11.26 6.64
C HIS A 216 4.53 10.54 6.56
N ASP A 217 5.50 10.97 7.34
CA ASP A 217 6.85 10.42 7.32
C ASP A 217 6.88 8.96 7.81
N ILE A 218 6.08 8.60 8.84
CA ILE A 218 5.90 7.20 9.26
C ILE A 218 5.30 6.37 8.13
N MET A 219 4.25 6.86 7.44
CA MET A 219 3.64 6.17 6.31
C MET A 219 4.63 5.96 5.16
N CYS A 220 5.42 6.97 4.84
CA CYS A 220 6.47 6.86 3.83
C CYS A 220 7.54 5.83 4.23
N LYS A 221 7.95 5.81 5.51
CA LYS A 221 8.92 4.85 6.03
C LYS A 221 8.39 3.41 5.97
N ILE A 222 7.10 3.20 6.21
CA ILE A 222 6.43 1.92 5.98
C ILE A 222 6.53 1.51 4.51
N GLY A 223 6.27 2.44 3.58
CA GLY A 223 6.42 2.20 2.14
C GLY A 223 7.83 1.77 1.74
N GLU A 224 8.85 2.38 2.32
CA GLU A 224 10.25 2.02 2.09
C GLU A 224 10.53 0.56 2.48
N VAL A 225 10.09 0.13 3.67
CA VAL A 225 10.23 -1.25 4.12
C VAL A 225 9.61 -2.25 3.16
N VAL A 226 8.43 -1.94 2.63
CA VAL A 226 7.71 -2.82 1.69
C VAL A 226 8.44 -2.92 0.35
N VAL A 227 9.00 -1.83 -0.15
CA VAL A 227 9.77 -1.82 -1.41
C VAL A 227 11.05 -2.63 -1.28
N VAL A 228 11.81 -2.40 -0.22
CA VAL A 228 13.06 -3.12 0.06
C VAL A 228 12.78 -4.60 0.39
N GLY A 229 11.63 -4.90 1.00
CA GLY A 229 11.18 -6.26 1.33
C GLY A 229 10.92 -7.17 0.12
N GLY A 230 11.14 -6.69 -1.10
CA GLY A 230 10.98 -7.48 -2.33
C GLY A 230 9.52 -7.67 -2.77
N VAL A 231 8.57 -7.11 -2.06
CA VAL A 231 7.20 -6.94 -2.51
C VAL A 231 7.19 -5.71 -3.42
N ARG A 232 6.62 -5.81 -4.59
CA ARG A 232 6.58 -4.80 -5.68
C ARG A 232 6.55 -3.35 -5.19
N ARG A 233 6.93 -2.41 -6.09
CA ARG A 233 6.88 -0.95 -5.88
C ARG A 233 5.69 -0.54 -5.03
N SER A 234 5.96 0.01 -3.87
CA SER A 234 4.97 0.69 -3.05
C SER A 234 4.44 1.88 -3.86
N ALA A 235 3.13 1.95 -4.05
CA ALA A 235 2.46 3.08 -4.67
C ALA A 235 1.59 3.74 -3.61
N MET A 236 1.94 4.97 -3.22
CA MET A 236 1.20 5.72 -2.22
C MET A 236 0.88 7.14 -2.71
N ILE A 237 -0.23 7.67 -2.24
CA ILE A 237 -0.58 9.07 -2.33
C ILE A 237 -0.97 9.59 -0.96
N SER A 238 -0.40 10.71 -0.56
CA SER A 238 -0.72 11.42 0.68
C SER A 238 -1.65 12.59 0.41
N LEU A 239 -2.76 12.68 1.15
CA LEU A 239 -3.69 13.79 1.10
C LEU A 239 -3.55 14.65 2.35
N SER A 240 -3.50 15.97 2.18
CA SER A 240 -3.37 16.96 3.26
C SER A 240 -4.27 18.16 3.04
N ASN A 241 -4.49 18.96 4.10
CA ASN A 241 -5.28 20.18 4.00
C ASN A 241 -4.52 21.28 3.21
N LEU A 242 -5.28 22.15 2.54
CA LEU A 242 -4.75 23.31 1.84
C LEU A 242 -3.96 24.24 2.80
N SER A 243 -4.41 24.38 4.04
CA SER A 243 -3.77 25.19 5.08
C SER A 243 -2.55 24.55 5.74
N ASP A 244 -2.16 23.33 5.35
CA ASP A 244 -1.01 22.63 5.94
C ASP A 244 0.29 23.05 5.29
N ASP A 245 0.97 24.00 5.91
CA ASP A 245 2.20 24.58 5.39
C ASP A 245 3.39 23.60 5.45
N LYS A 246 3.45 22.73 6.48
CA LYS A 246 4.49 21.69 6.57
C LYS A 246 4.37 20.69 5.42
N MET A 247 3.15 20.27 5.11
CA MET A 247 2.90 19.38 3.98
C MET A 247 3.10 20.07 2.63
N ARG A 248 2.84 21.40 2.52
CA ARG A 248 3.12 22.18 1.31
C ARG A 248 4.60 22.13 0.95
N HIS A 249 5.48 22.22 1.95
CA HIS A 249 6.91 22.26 1.78
C HIS A 249 7.63 20.95 2.08
N ALA A 250 6.89 19.84 2.22
CA ALA A 250 7.45 18.54 2.58
C ALA A 250 8.55 18.06 1.62
N LYS A 251 8.47 18.46 0.35
CA LYS A 251 9.44 18.15 -0.70
C LYS A 251 10.00 19.42 -1.35
N SER A 252 10.31 20.43 -0.55
CA SER A 252 11.00 21.64 -0.99
C SER A 252 12.49 21.55 -0.70
N GLY A 253 13.31 22.21 -1.53
CA GLY A 253 14.77 22.19 -1.39
C GLY A 253 15.37 20.79 -1.56
N ALA A 254 16.49 20.51 -0.92
CA ALA A 254 17.19 19.22 -0.97
C ALA A 254 16.58 18.18 -0.01
N TRP A 255 15.26 18.03 -0.04
CA TRP A 255 14.53 17.12 0.86
C TRP A 255 15.01 15.66 0.78
N TRP A 256 15.52 15.23 -0.36
CA TRP A 256 16.04 13.86 -0.59
C TRP A 256 17.29 13.54 0.24
N GLU A 257 18.04 14.53 0.71
CA GLU A 257 19.20 14.34 1.58
C GLU A 257 18.77 14.04 3.02
N ASN A 258 17.79 14.78 3.53
CA ASN A 258 17.35 14.69 4.92
C ASN A 258 16.14 13.77 5.14
N ASN A 259 15.26 13.66 4.15
CA ASN A 259 14.00 12.91 4.24
C ASN A 259 13.75 12.03 3.00
N PRO A 260 14.69 11.15 2.61
CA PRO A 260 14.60 10.36 1.37
C PRO A 260 13.37 9.45 1.33
N HIS A 261 12.85 9.02 2.49
CA HIS A 261 11.63 8.21 2.60
C HIS A 261 10.40 8.91 2.00
N ARG A 262 10.36 10.24 1.93
CA ARG A 262 9.26 11.01 1.31
C ARG A 262 9.11 10.75 -0.19
N ALA A 263 10.10 10.15 -0.85
CA ALA A 263 10.00 9.69 -2.24
C ALA A 263 8.96 8.59 -2.44
N LEU A 264 8.52 7.92 -1.37
CA LEU A 264 7.60 6.78 -1.44
C LEU A 264 6.12 7.15 -1.62
N ALA A 265 5.75 8.42 -1.41
CA ALA A 265 4.38 8.88 -1.62
C ALA A 265 4.35 10.13 -2.52
N ASN A 266 3.39 10.18 -3.45
CA ASN A 266 3.02 11.43 -4.10
C ASN A 266 2.18 12.26 -3.12
N ASN A 267 2.42 13.57 -3.05
CA ASN A 267 1.70 14.45 -2.14
C ASN A 267 0.67 15.28 -2.90
N SER A 268 -0.56 15.36 -2.37
CA SER A 268 -1.64 16.17 -2.96
C SER A 268 -2.43 16.93 -1.89
N VAL A 269 -2.94 18.08 -2.29
CA VAL A 269 -3.94 18.83 -1.52
C VAL A 269 -5.33 18.28 -1.82
N ALA A 270 -6.10 17.99 -0.79
CA ALA A 270 -7.51 17.59 -0.91
C ALA A 270 -8.42 18.82 -0.88
N TYR A 271 -8.98 19.17 -2.03
CA TYR A 271 -9.95 20.27 -2.17
C TYR A 271 -11.37 19.73 -1.91
N GLY A 272 -11.95 20.06 -0.76
CA GLY A 272 -13.35 19.75 -0.40
C GLY A 272 -14.34 20.78 -0.94
N GLU A 273 -13.84 21.94 -1.32
CA GLU A 273 -14.59 23.08 -1.90
C GLU A 273 -13.68 23.87 -2.84
N LYS A 274 -14.27 24.82 -3.57
CA LYS A 274 -13.49 25.74 -4.40
C LYS A 274 -12.73 26.71 -3.49
N PRO A 275 -11.40 26.75 -3.52
CA PRO A 275 -10.63 27.68 -2.72
C PRO A 275 -10.80 29.11 -3.20
N ASP A 276 -10.53 30.09 -2.34
CA ASP A 276 -10.34 31.47 -2.79
C ASP A 276 -9.09 31.62 -3.68
N SER A 277 -9.08 32.66 -4.49
CA SER A 277 -8.03 32.87 -5.50
C SER A 277 -6.65 33.01 -4.87
N LEU A 278 -6.52 33.67 -3.72
CA LEU A 278 -5.23 33.89 -3.06
C LEU A 278 -4.65 32.59 -2.52
N SER A 279 -5.47 31.78 -1.82
CA SER A 279 -5.09 30.47 -1.31
C SER A 279 -4.68 29.53 -2.45
N PHE A 280 -5.43 29.53 -3.55
CA PHE A 280 -5.08 28.74 -4.74
C PHE A 280 -3.76 29.19 -5.35
N MET A 281 -3.56 30.48 -5.53
CA MET A 281 -2.32 31.01 -6.12
C MET A 281 -1.08 30.70 -5.27
N ARG A 282 -1.19 30.77 -3.94
CA ARG A 282 -0.11 30.36 -3.04
C ARG A 282 0.29 28.89 -3.24
N GLU A 283 -0.69 28.02 -3.33
CA GLU A 283 -0.45 26.60 -3.57
C GLU A 283 0.15 26.34 -4.94
N TRP A 284 -0.37 27.05 -5.96
CA TRP A 284 0.15 26.98 -7.32
C TRP A 284 1.60 27.43 -7.43
N MET A 285 1.96 28.53 -6.76
CA MET A 285 3.34 29.03 -6.71
C MET A 285 4.26 28.01 -6.03
N ALA A 286 3.86 27.45 -4.87
CA ALA A 286 4.64 26.42 -4.20
C ALA A 286 4.87 25.19 -5.09
N LEU A 287 3.85 24.78 -5.86
CA LEU A 287 3.94 23.69 -6.82
C LEU A 287 4.97 24.00 -7.93
N VAL A 288 4.95 25.21 -8.48
CA VAL A 288 5.89 25.66 -9.52
C VAL A 288 7.32 25.73 -8.95
N GLU A 289 7.49 26.35 -7.80
CA GLU A 289 8.79 26.52 -7.14
C GLU A 289 9.43 25.20 -6.73
N SER A 290 8.64 24.20 -6.37
CA SER A 290 9.15 22.87 -5.99
C SER A 290 9.88 22.16 -7.13
N GLY A 291 9.53 22.47 -8.39
CA GLY A 291 10.06 21.80 -9.59
C GLY A 291 9.73 20.30 -9.69
N SER A 292 9.02 19.74 -8.68
CA SER A 292 8.72 18.31 -8.59
C SER A 292 7.29 17.94 -9.05
N GLY A 293 6.41 18.97 -9.29
CA GLY A 293 5.00 18.74 -9.56
C GLY A 293 4.18 18.38 -8.32
N GLU A 294 4.73 18.55 -7.13
CA GLU A 294 4.08 18.29 -5.85
C GLU A 294 4.05 19.58 -4.98
N ARG A 295 3.01 19.77 -4.17
CA ARG A 295 1.89 18.79 -4.01
C ARG A 295 0.83 19.04 -5.08
N GLY A 296 0.29 17.92 -5.60
CA GLY A 296 -0.71 17.93 -6.66
C GLY A 296 -2.11 18.35 -6.16
N ILE A 297 -3.05 18.44 -7.07
CA ILE A 297 -4.44 18.84 -6.81
C ILE A 297 -5.34 17.59 -6.82
N PHE A 298 -6.00 17.30 -5.69
CA PHE A 298 -7.05 16.30 -5.60
C PHE A 298 -8.41 16.97 -5.37
N ASN A 299 -9.24 17.01 -6.40
CA ASN A 299 -10.59 17.58 -6.29
C ASN A 299 -11.57 16.54 -5.73
N ARG A 300 -11.75 16.56 -4.39
CA ARG A 300 -12.63 15.63 -3.67
C ARG A 300 -14.09 15.77 -4.08
N GLU A 301 -14.58 16.98 -4.32
CA GLU A 301 -15.98 17.22 -4.74
C GLU A 301 -16.26 16.63 -6.12
N ALA A 302 -15.37 16.79 -7.07
CA ALA A 302 -15.50 16.17 -8.38
C ALA A 302 -15.44 14.63 -8.27
N ALA A 303 -14.55 14.10 -7.44
CA ALA A 303 -14.45 12.66 -7.19
C ALA A 303 -15.75 12.10 -6.59
N LYS A 304 -16.34 12.75 -5.59
CA LYS A 304 -17.62 12.36 -5.00
C LYS A 304 -18.77 12.38 -6.02
N LYS A 305 -18.88 13.46 -6.80
CA LYS A 305 -19.91 13.59 -7.84
C LYS A 305 -19.78 12.48 -8.90
N GLN A 306 -18.56 12.15 -9.30
CA GLN A 306 -18.33 11.09 -10.29
C GLN A 306 -18.57 9.70 -9.70
N ALA A 307 -18.19 9.46 -8.46
CA ALA A 307 -18.46 8.20 -7.77
C ALA A 307 -19.95 7.93 -7.63
N ALA A 308 -20.73 8.95 -7.26
CA ALA A 308 -22.18 8.86 -7.12
C ALA A 308 -22.87 8.49 -8.44
N LYS A 309 -22.41 9.04 -9.59
CA LYS A 309 -22.94 8.69 -10.93
C LYS A 309 -22.77 7.21 -11.26
N ASN A 310 -21.73 6.57 -10.73
CA ASN A 310 -21.39 5.18 -10.99
C ASN A 310 -21.89 4.25 -9.86
N GLY A 311 -22.81 4.70 -8.99
CA GLY A 311 -23.32 3.92 -7.86
C GLY A 311 -22.28 3.59 -6.80
N ARG A 312 -21.14 4.29 -6.78
CA ARG A 312 -20.07 4.13 -5.77
C ARG A 312 -20.28 5.14 -4.64
N ARG A 313 -19.93 4.75 -3.43
CA ARG A 313 -20.01 5.58 -2.23
C ARG A 313 -18.67 6.18 -1.86
#